data_9a7741f2d107569ec64cc38145ddb577
#
_entry.id   9a7741f2d107569ec64cc38145ddb577
#
_cell.length_a   1.000
_cell.length_b   1.000
_cell.length_c   1.000
_cell.angle_alpha   90.00
_cell.angle_beta   90.00
_cell.angle_gamma   90.00
#
_symmetry.space_group_name_H-M   'P 1'
#
loop_
_entity.id
_entity.type
_entity.pdbx_description
1 polymer ?
#
loop_
_entity_poly.entity_id
_entity_poly.type
_entity_poly.pdbx_seq_one_letter_code
_entity_poly.pdbx_strand_id
1 'polypeptide(L)'
;MTTSTSENTTDEPKLEIELVSVAVLYEGIINALSDVSLEVGRGQVVALLGANGAGKSTTLKAISGLLAAERGAVTRGSVLLGGIDSTNDDPRGIVRRGYVQVLEGRRCFPHLTVVENLTSGTLGARSWLTSADTKEGIERVLERFPRLKERRRGYAGHLSGGEQQMLAIGRALMAKPRVLLLDEPSMGLAPKIASEIFDIVRELNEKDGVSVLLAEQNARVALRYAHSAYVLEGGRIAASGPAAVLRDRDDVKEFYLGLNHGARRSGDSLPPAVRLA
;
A
#
# COMPACT_ATOMS: atom_id res chain seq x y z
N MET A 1 38.25 -39.57 -0.93
CA MET A 1 38.35 -38.09 -0.81
C MET A 1 37.24 -37.50 -1.67
N THR A 2 36.08 -37.26 -1.09
CA THR A 2 34.91 -36.66 -1.73
C THR A 2 34.74 -35.25 -1.18
N THR A 3 35.09 -34.28 -1.99
CA THR A 3 34.90 -32.85 -1.69
C THR A 3 33.41 -32.49 -1.84
N SER A 4 32.77 -32.28 -0.71
CA SER A 4 31.42 -31.70 -0.65
C SER A 4 31.52 -30.20 -0.95
N THR A 5 31.02 -29.79 -2.11
CA THR A 5 30.83 -28.40 -2.48
C THR A 5 29.51 -27.93 -1.82
N SER A 6 29.64 -27.16 -0.75
CA SER A 6 28.49 -26.43 -0.17
C SER A 6 28.09 -25.32 -1.13
N GLU A 7 26.96 -25.49 -1.80
CA GLU A 7 26.27 -24.42 -2.51
C GLU A 7 25.78 -23.38 -1.50
N ASN A 8 26.45 -22.25 -1.51
CA ASN A 8 26.04 -21.04 -0.78
C ASN A 8 24.89 -20.42 -1.57
N THR A 9 23.64 -20.85 -1.34
CA THR A 9 22.44 -20.15 -1.82
C THR A 9 22.33 -18.86 -1.03
N THR A 10 22.85 -17.77 -1.58
CA THR A 10 22.47 -16.42 -1.18
C THR A 10 20.98 -16.29 -1.48
N ASP A 11 20.17 -16.32 -0.42
CA ASP A 11 18.73 -16.13 -0.49
C ASP A 11 18.49 -14.64 -0.82
N GLU A 12 18.49 -14.31 -2.14
CA GLU A 12 18.08 -12.99 -2.60
C GLU A 12 16.65 -12.74 -2.12
N PRO A 13 16.37 -11.57 -1.51
CA PRO A 13 15.02 -11.28 -1.01
C PRO A 13 14.05 -11.39 -2.17
N LYS A 14 13.16 -12.39 -2.12
CA LYS A 14 12.10 -12.57 -3.13
C LYS A 14 11.25 -11.31 -3.16
N LEU A 15 11.20 -10.65 -4.32
CA LEU A 15 10.35 -9.51 -4.55
C LEU A 15 8.88 -9.94 -4.57
N GLU A 16 8.04 -9.23 -3.84
CA GLU A 16 6.59 -9.38 -3.90
C GLU A 16 6.01 -8.51 -5.02
N ILE A 17 6.51 -7.28 -5.17
CA ILE A 17 6.09 -6.35 -6.22
C ILE A 17 7.35 -5.81 -6.90
N GLU A 18 7.32 -5.77 -8.22
CA GLU A 18 8.32 -5.09 -9.04
C GLU A 18 7.60 -4.32 -10.17
N LEU A 19 7.82 -3.03 -10.23
CA LEU A 19 7.43 -2.19 -11.35
C LEU A 19 8.67 -1.84 -12.15
N VAL A 20 8.62 -2.07 -13.46
CA VAL A 20 9.72 -1.79 -14.38
C VAL A 20 9.28 -0.75 -15.40
N SER A 21 9.75 0.49 -15.26
CA SER A 21 9.50 1.62 -16.18
C SER A 21 8.02 1.78 -16.58
N VAL A 22 7.13 1.68 -15.59
CA VAL A 22 5.68 1.72 -15.79
C VAL A 22 5.22 3.11 -16.19
N ALA A 23 4.49 3.19 -17.31
CA ALA A 23 3.72 4.36 -17.73
C ALA A 23 2.23 4.04 -17.78
N VAL A 24 1.40 4.99 -17.34
CA VAL A 24 -0.06 4.84 -17.30
C VAL A 24 -0.73 6.03 -17.98
N LEU A 25 -1.65 5.72 -18.89
CA LEU A 25 -2.56 6.71 -19.48
C LEU A 25 -4.00 6.43 -19.04
N TYR A 26 -4.75 7.47 -18.73
CA TYR A 26 -6.21 7.45 -18.62
C TYR A 26 -6.83 8.00 -19.90
N GLU A 27 -7.89 7.34 -20.36
CA GLU A 27 -8.60 7.67 -21.62
C GLU A 27 -7.68 7.79 -22.86
N GLY A 28 -6.48 7.20 -22.79
CA GLY A 28 -5.46 7.26 -23.84
C GLY A 28 -4.75 8.62 -23.95
N ILE A 29 -5.08 9.61 -23.13
CA ILE A 29 -4.61 11.00 -23.27
C ILE A 29 -3.93 11.51 -22.00
N ILE A 30 -4.51 11.23 -20.83
CA ILE A 30 -4.03 11.80 -19.57
C ILE A 30 -2.88 10.95 -19.06
N ASN A 31 -1.68 11.51 -19.08
CA ASN A 31 -0.48 10.85 -18.57
C ASN A 31 -0.42 10.98 -17.03
N ALA A 32 -0.68 9.89 -16.34
CA ALA A 32 -0.64 9.84 -14.88
C ALA A 32 0.67 9.28 -14.32
N LEU A 33 1.30 8.32 -15.04
CA LEU A 33 2.65 7.82 -14.75
C LEU A 33 3.46 7.81 -16.04
N SER A 34 4.71 8.30 -15.95
CA SER A 34 5.58 8.41 -17.12
C SER A 34 6.70 7.38 -17.13
N ASP A 35 7.27 7.07 -15.96
CA ASP A 35 8.37 6.13 -15.79
C ASP A 35 8.52 5.81 -14.30
N VAL A 36 7.80 4.80 -13.83
CA VAL A 36 7.84 4.39 -12.42
C VAL A 36 8.45 3.01 -12.32
N SER A 37 9.58 2.94 -11.59
CA SER A 37 10.20 1.69 -11.19
C SER A 37 10.29 1.66 -9.67
N LEU A 38 9.78 0.60 -9.05
CA LEU A 38 9.85 0.37 -7.61
C LEU A 38 9.78 -1.12 -7.28
N GLU A 39 10.28 -1.47 -6.12
CA GLU A 39 10.32 -2.83 -5.62
C GLU A 39 9.76 -2.90 -4.19
N VAL A 40 9.07 -3.99 -3.88
CA VAL A 40 8.65 -4.33 -2.53
C VAL A 40 9.13 -5.75 -2.23
N GLY A 41 10.09 -5.87 -1.34
CA GLY A 41 10.60 -7.16 -0.88
C GLY A 41 9.60 -7.87 0.04
N ARG A 42 9.73 -9.17 0.13
CA ARG A 42 8.91 -9.99 1.03
C ARG A 42 9.13 -9.57 2.48
N GLY A 43 8.03 -9.36 3.22
CA GLY A 43 8.08 -8.92 4.62
C GLY A 43 8.56 -7.48 4.80
N GLN A 44 8.57 -6.67 3.75
CA GLN A 44 8.94 -5.26 3.84
C GLN A 44 7.71 -4.34 3.91
N VAL A 45 7.87 -3.24 4.62
CA VAL A 45 6.99 -2.07 4.52
C VAL A 45 7.72 -1.03 3.67
N VAL A 46 7.15 -0.70 2.52
CA VAL A 46 7.71 0.30 1.58
C VAL A 46 6.74 1.47 1.48
N ALA A 47 7.25 2.70 1.60
CA ALA A 47 6.45 3.90 1.45
C ALA A 47 6.58 4.49 0.04
N LEU A 48 5.45 4.85 -0.56
CA LEU A 48 5.36 5.65 -1.78
C LEU A 48 4.89 7.06 -1.40
N LEU A 49 5.82 7.99 -1.35
CA LEU A 49 5.60 9.36 -0.90
C LEU A 49 5.35 10.29 -2.09
N GLY A 50 4.55 11.31 -1.90
CA GLY A 50 4.32 12.32 -2.94
C GLY A 50 3.14 13.22 -2.61
N ALA A 51 3.08 14.39 -3.25
CA ALA A 51 1.95 15.32 -3.15
C ALA A 51 0.68 14.73 -3.76
N ASN A 52 -0.46 15.41 -3.56
CA ASN A 52 -1.69 15.05 -4.25
C ASN A 52 -1.50 15.24 -5.77
N GLY A 53 -1.97 14.26 -6.54
CA GLY A 53 -1.79 14.23 -7.99
C GLY A 53 -0.42 13.73 -8.47
N ALA A 54 0.52 13.35 -7.58
CA ALA A 54 1.82 12.82 -7.98
C ALA A 54 1.75 11.46 -8.72
N GLY A 55 0.63 10.72 -8.60
CA GLY A 55 0.44 9.42 -9.22
C GLY A 55 0.41 8.23 -8.24
N LYS A 56 0.41 8.47 -6.91
CA LYS A 56 0.43 7.42 -5.88
C LYS A 56 -0.70 6.40 -6.04
N SER A 57 -1.96 6.87 -6.03
CA SER A 57 -3.13 6.00 -6.19
C SER A 57 -3.14 5.30 -7.55
N THR A 58 -2.65 5.96 -8.60
CA THR A 58 -2.49 5.35 -9.94
C THR A 58 -1.49 4.20 -9.90
N THR A 59 -0.37 4.37 -9.19
CA THR A 59 0.63 3.30 -8.99
C THR A 59 0.02 2.10 -8.27
N LEU A 60 -0.74 2.32 -7.18
CA LEU A 60 -1.41 1.24 -6.48
C LEU A 60 -2.47 0.56 -7.35
N LYS A 61 -3.23 1.33 -8.15
CA LYS A 61 -4.22 0.78 -9.09
C LYS A 61 -3.58 -0.01 -10.23
N ALA A 62 -2.38 0.37 -10.69
CA ALA A 62 -1.63 -0.43 -11.66
C ALA A 62 -1.28 -1.80 -11.11
N ILE A 63 -0.87 -1.87 -9.83
CA ILE A 63 -0.53 -3.12 -9.13
C ILE A 63 -1.77 -3.99 -8.89
N SER A 64 -2.89 -3.37 -8.49
CA SER A 64 -4.13 -4.08 -8.13
C SER A 64 -5.08 -4.38 -9.30
N GLY A 65 -4.70 -3.99 -10.55
CA GLY A 65 -5.52 -4.19 -11.75
C GLY A 65 -6.75 -3.29 -11.83
N LEU A 66 -6.83 -2.23 -11.02
CA LEU A 66 -8.02 -1.37 -10.93
C LEU A 66 -8.03 -0.21 -11.94
N LEU A 67 -6.98 -0.03 -12.76
CA LEU A 67 -6.91 1.05 -13.76
C LEU A 67 -8.07 1.01 -14.75
N ALA A 68 -8.42 -0.19 -15.23
CA ALA A 68 -9.46 -0.37 -16.24
C ALA A 68 -10.84 0.14 -15.79
N ALA A 69 -11.14 0.08 -14.49
CA ALA A 69 -12.39 0.59 -13.91
C ALA A 69 -12.54 2.12 -14.09
N GLU A 70 -11.42 2.82 -14.28
CA GLU A 70 -11.38 4.27 -14.51
C GLU A 70 -10.86 4.60 -15.91
N ARG A 71 -10.96 3.68 -16.87
CA ARG A 71 -10.47 3.80 -18.26
C ARG A 71 -8.97 4.09 -18.35
N GLY A 72 -8.20 3.60 -17.39
CA GLY A 72 -6.73 3.64 -17.38
C GLY A 72 -6.13 2.31 -17.80
N ALA A 73 -4.89 2.37 -18.30
CA ALA A 73 -4.09 1.18 -18.60
C ALA A 73 -2.59 1.46 -18.46
N VAL A 74 -1.83 0.42 -18.11
CA VAL A 74 -0.38 0.44 -18.28
C VAL A 74 -0.09 0.35 -19.78
N THR A 75 0.56 1.38 -20.32
CA THR A 75 0.87 1.52 -21.75
C THR A 75 2.32 1.21 -22.09
N ARG A 76 3.20 1.20 -21.07
CA ARG A 76 4.61 0.84 -21.17
C ARG A 76 5.11 0.28 -19.86
N GLY A 77 6.14 -0.57 -19.93
CA GLY A 77 6.72 -1.22 -18.78
C GLY A 77 5.92 -2.44 -18.34
N SER A 78 6.27 -3.00 -17.20
CA SER A 78 5.63 -4.20 -16.65
C SER A 78 5.40 -4.11 -15.15
N VAL A 79 4.37 -4.82 -14.69
CA VAL A 79 4.01 -5.02 -13.28
C VAL A 79 4.20 -6.50 -12.97
N LEU A 80 5.20 -6.82 -12.16
CA LEU A 80 5.50 -8.19 -11.75
C LEU A 80 5.04 -8.39 -10.30
N LEU A 81 4.26 -9.44 -10.06
CA LEU A 81 3.75 -9.81 -8.74
C LEU A 81 4.25 -11.20 -8.36
N GLY A 82 5.21 -11.27 -7.42
CA GLY A 82 5.90 -12.51 -7.09
C GLY A 82 6.64 -13.10 -8.29
N GLY A 83 7.21 -12.25 -9.16
CA GLY A 83 7.91 -12.65 -10.38
C GLY A 83 7.00 -12.99 -11.57
N ILE A 84 5.67 -12.89 -11.43
CA ILE A 84 4.70 -13.18 -12.51
C ILE A 84 4.24 -11.86 -13.11
N ASP A 85 4.33 -11.73 -14.43
CA ASP A 85 3.80 -10.57 -15.15
C ASP A 85 2.28 -10.49 -14.96
N SER A 86 1.85 -9.36 -14.44
CA SER A 86 0.48 -9.07 -14.04
C SER A 86 0.00 -7.74 -14.63
N THR A 87 0.69 -7.30 -15.66
CA THR A 87 0.40 -6.04 -16.33
C THR A 87 -1.01 -6.06 -16.92
N ASN A 88 -1.87 -5.15 -16.43
CA ASN A 88 -3.28 -5.06 -16.81
C ASN A 88 -4.12 -6.33 -16.52
N ASP A 89 -3.72 -7.15 -15.54
CA ASP A 89 -4.48 -8.34 -15.10
C ASP A 89 -5.83 -7.97 -14.47
N ASP A 90 -6.75 -8.95 -14.46
CA ASP A 90 -8.03 -8.84 -13.75
C ASP A 90 -7.81 -8.72 -12.23
N PRO A 91 -8.46 -7.73 -11.56
CA PRO A 91 -8.33 -7.53 -10.11
C PRO A 91 -8.65 -8.77 -9.28
N ARG A 92 -9.61 -9.61 -9.71
CA ARG A 92 -9.96 -10.84 -9.00
C ARG A 92 -8.81 -11.84 -8.97
N GLY A 93 -8.07 -11.95 -10.08
CA GLY A 93 -6.88 -12.79 -10.16
C GLY A 93 -5.79 -12.30 -9.22
N ILE A 94 -5.59 -10.99 -9.15
CA ILE A 94 -4.62 -10.34 -8.27
C ILE A 94 -4.96 -10.57 -6.79
N VAL A 95 -6.23 -10.34 -6.40
CA VAL A 95 -6.70 -10.59 -5.03
C VAL A 95 -6.54 -12.07 -4.63
N ARG A 96 -6.87 -13.01 -5.53
CA ARG A 96 -6.68 -14.46 -5.28
C ARG A 96 -5.22 -14.85 -5.06
N ARG A 97 -4.27 -14.10 -5.60
CA ARG A 97 -2.83 -14.27 -5.33
C ARG A 97 -2.38 -13.61 -4.03
N GLY A 98 -3.29 -12.94 -3.32
CA GLY A 98 -3.05 -12.35 -2.01
C GLY A 98 -2.58 -10.89 -2.04
N TYR A 99 -2.75 -10.16 -3.15
CA TYR A 99 -2.48 -8.72 -3.25
C TYR A 99 -3.79 -7.95 -3.06
N VAL A 100 -3.93 -7.26 -1.96
CA VAL A 100 -5.20 -6.62 -1.58
C VAL A 100 -4.99 -5.13 -1.36
N GLN A 101 -5.82 -4.30 -2.00
CA GLN A 101 -5.78 -2.85 -1.85
C GLN A 101 -6.89 -2.35 -0.92
N VAL A 102 -6.50 -1.47 0.00
CA VAL A 102 -7.39 -0.57 0.74
C VAL A 102 -7.37 0.77 0.02
N LEU A 103 -8.48 1.09 -0.62
CA LEU A 103 -8.63 2.32 -1.40
C LEU A 103 -8.76 3.55 -0.49
N GLU A 104 -8.35 4.70 -1.00
CA GLU A 104 -8.62 5.99 -0.40
C GLU A 104 -10.11 6.20 -0.14
N GLY A 105 -10.45 6.96 0.92
CA GLY A 105 -11.83 7.30 1.25
C GLY A 105 -12.59 6.21 2.01
N ARG A 106 -11.87 5.25 2.64
CA ARG A 106 -12.40 4.22 3.56
C ARG A 106 -13.28 3.16 2.90
N ARG A 107 -14.13 3.51 1.92
CA ARG A 107 -14.95 2.65 1.06
C ARG A 107 -15.69 1.52 1.82
N CYS A 108 -16.21 1.80 3.03
CA CYS A 108 -17.09 0.88 3.77
C CYS A 108 -18.50 0.86 3.15
N PHE A 109 -19.21 -0.23 3.37
CA PHE A 109 -20.64 -0.33 3.03
C PHE A 109 -21.45 0.25 4.20
N PRO A 110 -21.99 1.48 4.12
CA PRO A 110 -22.55 2.21 5.27
C PRO A 110 -23.80 1.55 5.85
N HIS A 111 -24.55 0.83 5.03
CA HIS A 111 -25.79 0.15 5.43
C HIS A 111 -25.58 -1.28 5.92
N LEU A 112 -24.35 -1.78 5.89
CA LEU A 112 -23.97 -3.05 6.48
C LEU A 112 -23.38 -2.84 7.87
N THR A 113 -23.58 -3.82 8.75
CA THR A 113 -22.91 -3.86 10.05
C THR A 113 -21.40 -4.06 9.90
N VAL A 114 -20.65 -3.85 10.98
CA VAL A 114 -19.20 -4.14 11.03
C VAL A 114 -18.92 -5.58 10.61
N VAL A 115 -19.65 -6.56 11.17
CA VAL A 115 -19.47 -7.98 10.84
C VAL A 115 -19.80 -8.28 9.37
N GLU A 116 -20.87 -7.71 8.82
CA GLU A 116 -21.21 -7.89 7.40
C GLU A 116 -20.19 -7.26 6.47
N ASN A 117 -19.66 -6.08 6.82
CA ASN A 117 -18.53 -5.47 6.09
C ASN A 117 -17.30 -6.38 6.10
N LEU A 118 -16.92 -6.93 7.26
CA LEU A 118 -15.81 -7.88 7.35
C LEU A 118 -16.08 -9.13 6.51
N THR A 119 -17.28 -9.71 6.63
CA THR A 119 -17.68 -10.88 5.82
C THR A 119 -17.54 -10.62 4.32
N SER A 120 -17.88 -9.40 3.84
CA SER A 120 -17.74 -9.04 2.43
C SER A 120 -16.30 -9.12 1.91
N GLY A 121 -15.31 -8.98 2.78
CA GLY A 121 -13.89 -9.09 2.44
C GLY A 121 -13.46 -10.50 1.99
N THR A 122 -14.28 -11.54 2.29
CA THR A 122 -14.01 -12.90 1.84
C THR A 122 -14.47 -13.16 0.40
N LEU A 123 -15.35 -12.32 -0.17
CA LEU A 123 -15.96 -12.56 -1.48
C LEU A 123 -14.99 -12.56 -2.66
N GLY A 124 -13.87 -11.88 -2.56
CA GLY A 124 -12.79 -11.89 -3.57
C GLY A 124 -11.67 -12.88 -3.25
N ALA A 125 -11.72 -13.46 -2.05
CA ALA A 125 -10.68 -14.32 -1.55
C ALA A 125 -10.70 -15.72 -2.20
N ARG A 126 -9.71 -16.49 -1.87
CA ARG A 126 -9.49 -17.86 -2.31
C ARG A 126 -10.76 -18.70 -2.09
N SER A 127 -11.15 -19.44 -3.11
CA SER A 127 -12.39 -20.26 -3.15
C SER A 127 -12.49 -21.35 -2.06
N TRP A 128 -11.47 -21.51 -1.22
CA TRP A 128 -11.41 -22.50 -0.14
C TRP A 128 -11.69 -21.95 1.27
N LEU A 129 -12.03 -20.65 1.42
CA LEU A 129 -12.42 -20.14 2.73
C LEU A 129 -13.77 -20.73 3.12
N THR A 130 -13.75 -21.53 4.18
CA THR A 130 -14.96 -22.11 4.75
C THR A 130 -15.71 -21.08 5.60
N SER A 131 -16.95 -21.40 5.98
CA SER A 131 -17.72 -20.61 6.95
C SER A 131 -16.99 -20.52 8.31
N ALA A 132 -16.28 -21.58 8.70
CA ALA A 132 -15.44 -21.59 9.92
C ALA A 132 -14.27 -20.62 9.81
N ASP A 133 -13.53 -20.63 8.67
CA ASP A 133 -12.44 -19.69 8.42
C ASP A 133 -12.90 -18.23 8.46
N THR A 134 -14.09 -17.96 7.90
CA THR A 134 -14.69 -16.63 7.92
C THR A 134 -14.96 -16.17 9.35
N LYS A 135 -15.56 -17.04 10.17
CA LYS A 135 -15.88 -16.73 11.57
C LYS A 135 -14.61 -16.48 12.40
N GLU A 136 -13.60 -17.35 12.25
CA GLU A 136 -12.30 -17.19 12.91
C GLU A 136 -11.60 -15.90 12.45
N GLY A 137 -11.64 -15.60 11.14
CA GLY A 137 -11.08 -14.37 10.57
C GLY A 137 -11.71 -13.11 11.17
N ILE A 138 -13.05 -13.09 11.34
CA ILE A 138 -13.76 -11.98 11.96
C ILE A 138 -13.28 -11.78 13.40
N GLU A 139 -13.20 -12.85 14.21
CA GLU A 139 -12.76 -12.71 15.61
C GLU A 139 -11.30 -12.21 15.68
N ARG A 140 -10.38 -12.70 14.85
CA ARG A 140 -9.00 -12.20 14.76
C ARG A 140 -8.94 -10.72 14.41
N VAL A 141 -9.75 -10.26 13.44
CA VAL A 141 -9.82 -8.84 13.10
C VAL A 141 -10.36 -8.02 14.26
N LEU A 142 -11.42 -8.49 14.92
CA LEU A 142 -12.02 -7.79 16.05
C LEU A 142 -11.09 -7.75 17.30
N GLU A 143 -10.25 -8.75 17.49
CA GLU A 143 -9.20 -8.73 18.51
C GLU A 143 -8.13 -7.67 18.22
N ARG A 144 -7.77 -7.52 16.96
CA ARG A 144 -6.80 -6.51 16.51
C ARG A 144 -7.34 -5.08 16.52
N PHE A 145 -8.65 -4.94 16.33
CA PHE A 145 -9.37 -3.66 16.36
C PHE A 145 -10.42 -3.62 17.48
N PRO A 146 -10.03 -3.41 18.77
CA PRO A 146 -10.96 -3.45 19.90
C PRO A 146 -12.16 -2.50 19.75
N ARG A 147 -11.95 -1.31 19.14
CA ARG A 147 -13.02 -0.34 18.86
C ARG A 147 -14.09 -0.91 17.94
N LEU A 148 -13.73 -1.73 16.96
CA LEU A 148 -14.68 -2.42 16.08
C LEU A 148 -15.40 -3.55 16.82
N LYS A 149 -14.74 -4.21 17.77
CA LYS A 149 -15.33 -5.27 18.60
C LYS A 149 -16.52 -4.76 19.41
N GLU A 150 -16.38 -3.58 20.00
CA GLU A 150 -17.46 -2.91 20.74
C GLU A 150 -18.65 -2.54 19.85
N ARG A 151 -18.40 -2.29 18.57
CA ARG A 151 -19.38 -1.87 17.56
C ARG A 151 -19.77 -2.98 16.58
N ARG A 152 -19.44 -4.23 16.87
CA ARG A 152 -19.56 -5.36 15.90
C ARG A 152 -20.91 -5.51 15.21
N ARG A 153 -22.02 -5.13 15.88
CA ARG A 153 -23.38 -5.15 15.34
C ARG A 153 -23.89 -3.80 14.87
N GLY A 154 -23.09 -2.74 15.03
CA GLY A 154 -23.42 -1.39 14.58
C GLY A 154 -23.21 -1.23 13.07
N TYR A 155 -23.99 -0.36 12.44
CA TYR A 155 -23.84 -0.02 11.04
C TYR A 155 -22.55 0.77 10.80
N ALA A 156 -21.85 0.46 9.71
CA ALA A 156 -20.58 1.12 9.36
C ALA A 156 -20.74 2.62 9.11
N GLY A 157 -21.90 3.08 8.65
CA GLY A 157 -22.20 4.50 8.46
C GLY A 157 -22.22 5.32 9.76
N HIS A 158 -22.37 4.66 10.93
CA HIS A 158 -22.37 5.33 12.23
C HIS A 158 -20.99 5.32 12.92
N LEU A 159 -19.99 4.72 12.30
CA LEU A 159 -18.62 4.71 12.80
C LEU A 159 -17.95 6.07 12.59
N SER A 160 -17.06 6.44 13.51
CA SER A 160 -16.13 7.54 13.29
C SER A 160 -15.21 7.28 12.09
N GLY A 161 -14.61 8.32 11.54
CA GLY A 161 -13.72 8.18 10.40
C GLY A 161 -12.54 7.24 10.64
N GLY A 162 -11.99 7.21 11.86
CA GLY A 162 -10.93 6.28 12.22
C GLY A 162 -11.42 4.83 12.32
N GLU A 163 -12.60 4.61 12.90
CA GLU A 163 -13.21 3.28 12.96
C GLU A 163 -13.57 2.75 11.57
N GLN A 164 -14.03 3.63 10.65
CA GLN A 164 -14.27 3.25 9.26
C GLN A 164 -12.97 2.85 8.54
N GLN A 165 -11.86 3.55 8.81
CA GLN A 165 -10.55 3.18 8.26
C GLN A 165 -10.06 1.84 8.82
N MET A 166 -10.21 1.62 10.13
CA MET A 166 -9.94 0.32 10.76
C MET A 166 -10.79 -0.80 10.14
N LEU A 167 -12.07 -0.51 9.87
CA LEU A 167 -12.98 -1.47 9.21
C LEU A 167 -12.55 -1.77 7.77
N ALA A 168 -12.12 -0.77 7.00
CA ALA A 168 -11.63 -0.96 5.64
C ALA A 168 -10.37 -1.84 5.61
N ILE A 169 -9.42 -1.61 6.52
CA ILE A 169 -8.24 -2.46 6.69
C ILE A 169 -8.65 -3.86 7.16
N GLY A 170 -9.51 -3.95 8.18
CA GLY A 170 -10.02 -5.23 8.69
C GLY A 170 -10.69 -6.07 7.59
N ARG A 171 -11.48 -5.43 6.72
CA ARG A 171 -12.09 -6.08 5.55
C ARG A 171 -11.05 -6.63 4.58
N ALA A 172 -9.97 -5.90 4.33
CA ALA A 172 -8.86 -6.37 3.49
C ALA A 172 -8.16 -7.59 4.11
N LEU A 173 -8.01 -7.62 5.45
CA LEU A 173 -7.39 -8.74 6.17
C LEU A 173 -8.21 -10.03 6.09
N MET A 174 -9.53 -9.95 5.87
CA MET A 174 -10.38 -11.13 5.68
C MET A 174 -10.00 -11.96 4.45
N ALA A 175 -9.34 -11.34 3.47
CA ALA A 175 -8.78 -12.03 2.30
C ALA A 175 -7.45 -12.76 2.60
N LYS A 176 -6.93 -12.70 3.83
CA LYS A 176 -5.61 -13.25 4.24
C LYS A 176 -4.49 -12.79 3.26
N PRO A 177 -4.25 -11.47 3.14
CA PRO A 177 -3.30 -10.94 2.16
C PRO A 177 -1.86 -11.35 2.49
N ARG A 178 -1.06 -11.58 1.46
CA ARG A 178 0.41 -11.62 1.56
C ARG A 178 1.03 -10.24 1.34
N VAL A 179 0.33 -9.40 0.57
CA VAL A 179 0.69 -8.01 0.31
C VAL A 179 -0.53 -7.11 0.51
N LEU A 180 -0.36 -6.06 1.30
CA LEU A 180 -1.37 -5.05 1.55
C LEU A 180 -0.95 -3.72 0.91
N LEU A 181 -1.80 -3.20 0.02
CA LEU A 181 -1.64 -1.90 -0.61
C LEU A 181 -2.54 -0.90 0.11
N LEU A 182 -1.95 0.13 0.73
CA LEU A 182 -2.68 1.13 1.52
C LEU A 182 -2.60 2.49 0.83
N ASP A 183 -3.75 3.03 0.46
CA ASP A 183 -3.88 4.32 -0.20
C ASP A 183 -4.32 5.39 0.81
N GLU A 184 -3.39 6.24 1.23
CA GLU A 184 -3.55 7.33 2.18
C GLU A 184 -4.34 6.96 3.46
N PRO A 185 -3.92 5.90 4.19
CA PRO A 185 -4.68 5.40 5.33
C PRO A 185 -4.79 6.40 6.50
N SER A 186 -3.95 7.42 6.56
CA SER A 186 -3.96 8.43 7.63
C SER A 186 -4.77 9.68 7.29
N MET A 187 -5.23 9.83 6.03
CA MET A 187 -5.84 11.06 5.56
C MET A 187 -7.12 11.43 6.34
N GLY A 188 -7.16 12.69 6.82
CA GLY A 188 -8.32 13.23 7.56
C GLY A 188 -8.58 12.57 8.91
N LEU A 189 -7.56 11.93 9.51
CA LEU A 189 -7.63 11.33 10.83
C LEU A 189 -6.90 12.17 11.87
N ALA A 190 -7.38 12.12 13.11
CA ALA A 190 -6.64 12.68 14.24
C ALA A 190 -5.28 11.95 14.41
N PRO A 191 -4.20 12.65 14.79
CA PRO A 191 -2.86 12.07 14.87
C PRO A 191 -2.77 10.78 15.68
N LYS A 192 -3.51 10.71 16.81
CA LYS A 192 -3.56 9.51 17.65
C LYS A 192 -4.13 8.30 16.92
N ILE A 193 -5.21 8.50 16.14
CA ILE A 193 -5.86 7.43 15.38
C ILE A 193 -4.96 6.98 14.22
N ALA A 194 -4.32 7.92 13.53
CA ALA A 194 -3.34 7.61 12.50
C ALA A 194 -2.21 6.74 13.07
N SER A 195 -1.65 7.09 14.22
CA SER A 195 -0.62 6.28 14.89
C SER A 195 -1.11 4.88 15.24
N GLU A 196 -2.34 4.73 15.78
CA GLU A 196 -2.94 3.43 16.07
C GLU A 196 -3.02 2.55 14.81
N ILE A 197 -3.40 3.12 13.65
CA ILE A 197 -3.47 2.40 12.37
C ILE A 197 -2.07 1.95 11.91
N PHE A 198 -1.08 2.82 11.99
CA PHE A 198 0.29 2.48 11.60
C PHE A 198 0.93 1.45 12.54
N ASP A 199 0.62 1.49 13.84
CA ASP A 199 1.07 0.46 14.78
C ASP A 199 0.49 -0.91 14.41
N ILE A 200 -0.78 -0.95 13.98
CA ILE A 200 -1.41 -2.18 13.47
C ILE A 200 -0.74 -2.64 12.16
N VAL A 201 -0.42 -1.74 11.24
CA VAL A 201 0.30 -2.07 10.00
C VAL A 201 1.68 -2.67 10.32
N ARG A 202 2.40 -2.10 11.29
CA ARG A 202 3.66 -2.65 11.77
C ARG A 202 3.49 -4.04 12.37
N GLU A 203 2.48 -4.26 13.20
CA GLU A 203 2.20 -5.60 13.75
C GLU A 203 1.87 -6.64 12.68
N LEU A 204 1.10 -6.27 11.65
CA LEU A 204 0.81 -7.13 10.50
C LEU A 204 2.09 -7.54 9.76
N ASN A 205 3.02 -6.62 9.63
CA ASN A 205 4.30 -6.91 9.01
C ASN A 205 5.20 -7.78 9.89
N GLU A 206 5.43 -7.37 11.15
CA GLU A 206 6.37 -8.04 12.06
C GLU A 206 5.90 -9.42 12.53
N LYS A 207 4.58 -9.58 12.81
CA LYS A 207 4.02 -10.81 13.37
C LYS A 207 3.44 -11.75 12.33
N ASP A 208 2.77 -11.19 11.30
CA ASP A 208 2.07 -12.00 10.29
C ASP A 208 2.86 -12.09 8.98
N GLY A 209 4.00 -11.39 8.85
CA GLY A 209 4.84 -11.40 7.65
C GLY A 209 4.21 -10.74 6.42
N VAL A 210 3.18 -9.92 6.59
CA VAL A 210 2.51 -9.22 5.49
C VAL A 210 3.41 -8.13 4.94
N SER A 211 3.69 -8.17 3.63
CA SER A 211 4.39 -7.09 2.95
C SER A 211 3.43 -5.92 2.72
N VAL A 212 3.93 -4.68 2.80
CA VAL A 212 3.06 -3.50 2.69
C VAL A 212 3.65 -2.48 1.73
N LEU A 213 2.85 -2.02 0.77
CA LEU A 213 3.12 -0.79 0.02
C LEU A 213 2.16 0.29 0.49
N LEU A 214 2.71 1.33 1.09
CA LEU A 214 2.00 2.42 1.74
C LEU A 214 2.13 3.70 0.92
N ALA A 215 1.08 4.14 0.24
CA ALA A 215 1.04 5.46 -0.39
C ALA A 215 0.60 6.51 0.63
N GLU A 216 1.40 7.54 0.83
CA GLU A 216 1.14 8.61 1.80
C GLU A 216 1.63 9.97 1.34
N GLN A 217 0.90 11.00 1.72
CA GLN A 217 1.36 12.38 1.58
C GLN A 217 2.20 12.80 2.80
N ASN A 218 1.87 12.31 3.99
CA ASN A 218 2.58 12.63 5.21
C ASN A 218 3.86 11.79 5.34
N ALA A 219 4.94 12.26 4.69
CA ALA A 219 6.23 11.56 4.69
C ALA A 219 6.78 11.34 6.11
N ARG A 220 6.56 12.29 7.06
CA ARG A 220 7.04 12.17 8.43
C ARG A 220 6.47 10.96 9.14
N VAL A 221 5.20 10.67 8.92
CA VAL A 221 4.55 9.50 9.50
C VAL A 221 4.99 8.24 8.77
N ALA A 222 4.91 8.22 7.44
CA ALA A 222 5.22 7.04 6.64
C ALA A 222 6.66 6.54 6.84
N LEU A 223 7.66 7.44 6.81
CA LEU A 223 9.08 7.12 7.00
C LEU A 223 9.43 6.56 8.40
N ARG A 224 8.54 6.72 9.37
CA ARG A 224 8.74 6.16 10.71
C ARG A 224 8.48 4.65 10.75
N TYR A 225 7.62 4.16 9.86
CA TYR A 225 7.16 2.77 9.84
C TYR A 225 7.72 1.97 8.66
N ALA A 226 8.23 2.65 7.63
CA ALA A 226 8.77 2.01 6.44
C ALA A 226 10.23 1.58 6.59
N HIS A 227 10.61 0.51 5.90
CA HIS A 227 12.00 0.05 5.74
C HIS A 227 12.70 0.87 4.64
N SER A 228 12.01 1.09 3.53
CA SER A 228 12.47 1.89 2.39
C SER A 228 11.34 2.76 1.86
N ALA A 229 11.68 3.77 1.07
CA ALA A 229 10.68 4.62 0.46
C ALA A 229 11.09 5.10 -0.93
N TYR A 230 10.08 5.42 -1.72
CA TYR A 230 10.15 6.06 -3.02
C TYR A 230 9.40 7.38 -2.96
N VAL A 231 10.00 8.42 -3.51
CA VAL A 231 9.37 9.75 -3.64
C VAL A 231 8.90 9.89 -5.06
N LEU A 232 7.59 10.06 -5.23
CA LEU A 232 6.91 10.20 -6.53
C LEU A 232 6.58 11.67 -6.78
N GLU A 233 7.00 12.19 -7.93
CA GLU A 233 6.71 13.54 -8.38
C GLU A 233 6.40 13.55 -9.88
N GLY A 234 5.27 14.14 -10.27
CA GLY A 234 4.88 14.24 -11.68
C GLY A 234 4.87 12.91 -12.45
N GLY A 235 4.47 11.81 -11.78
CA GLY A 235 4.43 10.48 -12.37
C GLY A 235 5.79 9.80 -12.58
N ARG A 236 6.84 10.24 -11.86
CA ARG A 236 8.20 9.68 -11.90
C ARG A 236 8.76 9.51 -10.49
N ILE A 237 9.67 8.56 -10.32
CA ILE A 237 10.43 8.44 -9.07
C ILE A 237 11.52 9.51 -9.05
N ALA A 238 11.42 10.45 -8.12
CA ALA A 238 12.38 11.53 -7.92
C ALA A 238 13.51 11.12 -6.97
N ALA A 239 13.20 10.29 -5.96
CA ALA A 239 14.21 9.76 -5.04
C ALA A 239 13.77 8.39 -4.50
N SER A 240 14.71 7.56 -4.11
CA SER A 240 14.45 6.29 -3.44
C SER A 240 15.59 5.91 -2.50
N GLY A 241 15.31 5.06 -1.52
CA GLY A 241 16.31 4.52 -0.62
C GLY A 241 15.77 4.09 0.74
N PRO A 242 16.65 3.70 1.67
CA PRO A 242 16.27 3.36 3.04
C PRO A 242 15.51 4.51 3.72
N ALA A 243 14.42 4.20 4.41
CA ALA A 243 13.56 5.21 5.04
C ALA A 243 14.32 6.08 6.04
N ALA A 244 15.29 5.50 6.77
CA ALA A 244 16.13 6.23 7.71
C ALA A 244 16.97 7.30 6.99
N VAL A 245 17.54 6.99 5.82
CA VAL A 245 18.34 7.93 5.02
C VAL A 245 17.47 9.05 4.46
N LEU A 246 16.32 8.70 3.89
CA LEU A 246 15.38 9.69 3.32
C LEU A 246 14.81 10.63 4.39
N ARG A 247 14.59 10.14 5.61
CA ARG A 247 14.11 10.96 6.73
C ARG A 247 15.09 12.07 7.11
N ASP A 248 16.39 11.85 6.94
CA ASP A 248 17.42 12.78 7.35
C ASP A 248 17.85 13.74 6.22
N ARG A 249 17.41 13.50 4.97
CA ARG A 249 17.68 14.37 3.81
C ARG A 249 16.91 15.70 3.91
N ASP A 250 17.65 16.81 3.72
CA ASP A 250 17.09 18.16 3.86
C ASP A 250 16.10 18.51 2.73
N ASP A 251 16.33 18.04 1.49
CA ASP A 251 15.41 18.21 0.37
C ASP A 251 14.07 17.47 0.60
N VAL A 252 14.09 16.27 1.15
CA VAL A 252 12.88 15.54 1.55
C VAL A 252 12.17 16.24 2.71
N LYS A 253 12.93 16.77 3.68
CA LYS A 253 12.40 17.56 4.78
C LYS A 253 11.72 18.84 4.29
N GLU A 254 12.34 19.56 3.40
CA GLU A 254 11.82 20.82 2.87
C GLU A 254 10.54 20.61 2.05
N PHE A 255 10.53 19.65 1.11
CA PHE A 255 9.41 19.44 0.21
C PHE A 255 8.24 18.65 0.83
N TYR A 256 8.53 17.66 1.68
CA TYR A 256 7.51 16.70 2.14
C TYR A 256 7.27 16.69 3.65
N LEU A 257 8.20 17.23 4.46
CA LEU A 257 8.02 17.32 5.92
C LEU A 257 7.55 18.71 6.38
N GLY A 258 7.45 19.67 5.48
CA GLY A 258 6.92 21.02 5.78
C GLY A 258 7.76 21.83 6.80
N LEU A 259 9.07 21.59 6.87
CA LEU A 259 9.95 22.21 7.86
C LEU A 259 10.44 23.63 7.48
N ASN A 260 10.10 24.15 6.27
CA ASN A 260 10.39 25.53 5.89
C ASN A 260 9.14 26.40 5.78
N HIS A 261 8.97 27.30 6.72
CA HIS A 261 8.01 28.38 6.72
C HIS A 261 8.60 29.64 6.04
N GLY A 262 9.09 29.53 4.82
CA GLY A 262 9.65 30.69 4.13
C GLY A 262 9.70 30.52 2.62
N ALA A 263 8.81 31.25 1.93
CA ALA A 263 8.85 31.59 0.51
C ALA A 263 9.09 30.43 -0.50
N ARG A 264 7.98 29.74 -0.86
CA ARG A 264 7.93 28.95 -2.09
C ARG A 264 8.08 29.87 -3.31
N ARG A 265 9.14 29.70 -4.10
CA ARG A 265 9.13 30.07 -5.52
C ARG A 265 8.52 28.89 -6.29
N SER A 266 7.43 29.14 -6.99
CA SER A 266 6.81 28.20 -7.92
C SER A 266 7.80 27.96 -9.07
N GLY A 267 8.47 26.81 -9.07
CA GLY A 267 9.38 26.44 -10.15
C GLY A 267 10.58 25.53 -9.77
N ASP A 268 10.83 25.30 -8.50
CA ASP A 268 11.96 24.44 -8.12
C ASP A 268 11.52 22.95 -8.10
N SER A 269 11.94 22.21 -9.12
CA SER A 269 11.89 20.73 -9.15
C SER A 269 13.10 20.16 -8.41
N LEU A 270 12.94 18.96 -7.82
CA LEU A 270 14.05 18.22 -7.21
C LEU A 270 15.17 17.96 -8.24
N PRO A 271 16.45 17.93 -7.81
CA PRO A 271 17.53 17.50 -8.70
C PRO A 271 17.31 16.07 -9.20
N PRO A 272 17.87 15.70 -10.37
CA PRO A 272 17.59 14.41 -11.01
C PRO A 272 17.90 13.23 -10.09
N ALA A 273 17.08 12.17 -10.23
CA ALA A 273 17.02 10.99 -9.38
C ALA A 273 18.41 10.41 -9.05
N VAL A 274 18.74 10.35 -7.77
CA VAL A 274 19.91 9.64 -7.25
C VAL A 274 19.46 8.27 -6.76
N ARG A 275 19.80 7.20 -7.51
CA ARG A 275 19.75 5.84 -6.99
C ARG A 275 20.89 5.69 -5.99
N LEU A 276 20.57 5.47 -4.74
CA LEU A 276 21.55 5.03 -3.75
C LEU A 276 21.70 3.51 -3.91
N ALA A 277 22.94 3.09 -4.21
CA ALA A 277 23.33 1.69 -4.32
C ALA A 277 23.18 0.95 -2.98
#